data_f324ce14d1c164b10e5bb57fe13e185d
#
_entry.id   f324ce14d1c164b10e5bb57fe13e185d
#
_cell.length_a   1.000
_cell.length_b   1.000
_cell.length_c   1.000
_cell.angle_alpha   90.00
_cell.angle_beta   90.00
_cell.angle_gamma   90.00
#
_symmetry.space_group_name_H-M   'P 1'
#
loop_
_entity.id
_entity.type
_entity.pdbx_description
1 polymer ?
#
loop_
_entity_poly.entity_id
_entity_poly.type
_entity_poly.pdbx_seq_one_letter_code
_entity_poly.pdbx_strand_id
1 'polypeptide(L)'
;QGFYRNRTVSLSSIFILTITLSIVTSFYLSRAIFDYTLDQIKEKVDVRIYFTVDATPEQVADIQAKLKGLSQVKSVVYTSKEVALEEFKKRHEGDQLTLQALDELGTNPFGASLSVTAKDTSQYEAIAQQLSVGSGLLGDAANAVDKINYYQLKDSIDKLNNIIGWINTVGFWLSVLFILMSCMIVYNTIRLAIFVYRDEIAVMKLVGASNMFIRGPFVVESILYSLVATILVLAMFFPATVWVTKKTVFFFEGMNIHSYYTSHFFELAIMLLLSGIILSVV
;
A
#
# COMPACT_ATOMS: atom_id res chain seq x y z
N GLN A 1 7.83 20.83 37.34
CA GLN A 1 9.05 21.38 37.98
C GLN A 1 10.33 20.68 37.46
N GLY A 2 10.33 19.38 37.17
CA GLY A 2 11.48 18.63 36.60
C GLY A 2 11.95 19.14 35.24
N PHE A 3 11.03 19.47 34.35
CA PHE A 3 11.33 20.04 33.02
C PHE A 3 12.16 21.31 33.03
N TYR A 4 11.90 22.21 33.96
CA TYR A 4 12.66 23.47 34.08
C TYR A 4 14.03 23.30 34.76
N ARG A 5 14.19 22.30 35.62
CA ARG A 5 15.44 22.07 36.38
C ARG A 5 16.53 21.42 35.51
N ASN A 6 16.17 20.60 34.50
CA ASN A 6 17.11 19.89 33.63
C ASN A 6 16.75 20.02 32.14
N ARG A 7 16.72 21.26 31.64
CA ARG A 7 16.30 21.58 30.26
C ARG A 7 17.05 20.80 29.19
N THR A 8 18.34 20.57 29.36
CA THR A 8 19.18 19.86 28.39
C THR A 8 18.78 18.39 28.25
N VAL A 9 18.49 17.68 29.35
CA VAL A 9 18.09 16.29 29.34
C VAL A 9 16.69 16.16 28.74
N SER A 10 15.74 17.01 29.16
CA SER A 10 14.37 17.02 28.63
C SER A 10 14.35 17.30 27.12
N LEU A 11 15.12 18.28 26.63
CA LEU A 11 15.24 18.60 25.21
C LEU A 11 15.86 17.43 24.43
N SER A 12 16.90 16.79 24.96
CA SER A 12 17.51 15.62 24.33
C SER A 12 16.55 14.46 24.22
N SER A 13 15.76 14.19 25.27
CA SER A 13 14.76 13.13 25.28
C SER A 13 13.64 13.39 24.28
N ILE A 14 13.10 14.62 24.22
CA ILE A 14 12.10 15.01 23.23
C ILE A 14 12.67 14.89 21.82
N PHE A 15 13.90 15.34 21.59
CA PHE A 15 14.55 15.28 20.27
C PHE A 15 14.71 13.83 19.79
N ILE A 16 15.19 12.93 20.66
CA ILE A 16 15.36 11.50 20.34
C ILE A 16 14.00 10.86 20.06
N LEU A 17 12.99 11.12 20.91
CA LEU A 17 11.62 10.61 20.67
C LEU A 17 11.05 11.17 19.36
N THR A 18 11.26 12.44 19.04
CA THR A 18 10.82 13.04 17.78
C THR A 18 11.44 12.33 16.58
N ILE A 19 12.75 12.04 16.61
CA ILE A 19 13.42 11.29 15.55
C ILE A 19 12.83 9.88 15.42
N THR A 20 12.67 9.17 16.55
CA THR A 20 12.14 7.81 16.57
C THR A 20 10.71 7.77 16.01
N LEU A 21 9.83 8.66 16.47
CA LEU A 21 8.45 8.74 15.98
C LEU A 21 8.39 9.22 14.51
N SER A 22 9.34 10.03 14.06
CA SER A 22 9.47 10.43 12.64
C SER A 22 9.81 9.24 11.75
N ILE A 23 10.67 8.32 12.21
CA ILE A 23 10.98 7.07 11.49
C ILE A 23 9.73 6.21 11.37
N VAL A 24 8.97 6.05 12.47
CA VAL A 24 7.71 5.28 12.47
C VAL A 24 6.69 5.90 11.50
N THR A 25 6.53 7.22 11.53
CA THR A 25 5.61 7.95 10.63
C THR A 25 6.05 7.82 9.16
N SER A 26 7.35 7.97 8.88
CA SER A 26 7.89 7.79 7.53
C SER A 26 7.61 6.39 6.99
N PHE A 27 7.80 5.38 7.84
CA PHE A 27 7.52 4.00 7.47
C PHE A 27 6.03 3.76 7.20
N TYR A 28 5.14 4.27 8.06
CA TYR A 28 3.69 4.16 7.87
C TYR A 28 3.24 4.79 6.54
N LEU A 29 3.71 6.01 6.24
CA LEU A 29 3.38 6.69 4.99
C LEU A 29 4.00 6.00 3.77
N SER A 30 5.23 5.50 3.88
CA SER A 30 5.87 4.74 2.79
C SER A 30 5.09 3.48 2.47
N ARG A 31 4.60 2.75 3.48
CA ARG A 31 3.77 1.57 3.27
C ARG A 31 2.47 1.92 2.52
N ALA A 32 1.81 3.01 2.90
CA ALA A 32 0.61 3.47 2.20
C ALA A 32 0.89 3.79 0.71
N ILE A 33 2.04 4.41 0.41
CA ILE A 33 2.46 4.66 -0.96
C ILE A 33 2.67 3.35 -1.72
N PHE A 34 3.34 2.38 -1.10
CA PHE A 34 3.57 1.07 -1.70
C PHE A 34 2.28 0.34 -1.99
N ASP A 35 1.38 0.23 -1.01
CA ASP A 35 0.11 -0.47 -1.15
C ASP A 35 -0.72 0.17 -2.29
N TYR A 36 -0.80 1.50 -2.33
CA TYR A 36 -1.48 2.22 -3.41
C TYR A 36 -0.83 1.95 -4.79
N THR A 37 0.50 2.01 -4.87
CA THR A 37 1.22 1.78 -6.13
C THR A 37 1.02 0.35 -6.63
N LEU A 38 1.06 -0.64 -5.72
CA LEU A 38 0.79 -2.03 -6.05
C LEU A 38 -0.63 -2.22 -6.58
N ASP A 39 -1.61 -1.57 -5.95
CA ASP A 39 -3.01 -1.65 -6.39
C ASP A 39 -3.19 -1.02 -7.79
N GLN A 40 -2.55 0.11 -8.06
CA GLN A 40 -2.55 0.72 -9.40
C GLN A 40 -1.91 -0.18 -10.47
N ILE A 41 -0.81 -0.85 -10.13
CA ILE A 41 -0.18 -1.80 -11.05
C ILE A 41 -1.08 -3.01 -11.27
N LYS A 42 -1.69 -3.54 -10.21
CA LYS A 42 -2.62 -4.68 -10.29
C LYS A 42 -3.85 -4.35 -11.15
N GLU A 43 -4.36 -3.12 -11.08
CA GLU A 43 -5.51 -2.69 -11.89
C GLU A 43 -5.20 -2.54 -13.38
N LYS A 44 -3.94 -2.30 -13.74
CA LYS A 44 -3.50 -2.22 -15.15
C LYS A 44 -3.28 -3.60 -15.78
N VAL A 45 -3.23 -4.66 -14.98
CA VAL A 45 -3.11 -6.04 -15.48
C VAL A 45 -4.50 -6.63 -15.56
N ASP A 46 -4.95 -6.92 -16.78
CA ASP A 46 -6.20 -7.60 -17.07
C ASP A 46 -5.98 -8.83 -17.95
N VAL A 47 -6.78 -9.84 -17.76
CA VAL A 47 -6.85 -10.98 -18.66
C VAL A 47 -8.06 -10.78 -19.57
N ARG A 48 -7.80 -10.66 -20.87
CA ARG A 48 -8.85 -10.49 -21.88
C ARG A 48 -9.21 -11.80 -22.52
N ILE A 49 -10.51 -12.02 -22.58
CA ILE A 49 -11.15 -13.09 -23.33
C ILE A 49 -11.71 -12.45 -24.59
N TYR A 50 -11.20 -12.86 -25.73
CA TYR A 50 -11.69 -12.43 -27.03
C TYR A 50 -12.70 -13.44 -27.55
N PHE A 51 -13.81 -12.95 -28.04
CA PHE A 51 -14.85 -13.78 -28.64
C PHE A 51 -14.73 -13.75 -30.17
N THR A 52 -15.21 -14.82 -30.77
CA THR A 52 -15.37 -14.86 -32.23
C THR A 52 -16.35 -13.79 -32.71
N VAL A 53 -16.23 -13.36 -33.96
CA VAL A 53 -17.14 -12.36 -34.56
C VAL A 53 -18.60 -12.79 -34.52
N ASP A 54 -18.83 -14.11 -34.57
CA ASP A 54 -20.16 -14.75 -34.58
C ASP A 54 -20.74 -15.03 -33.19
N ALA A 55 -19.98 -14.71 -32.12
CA ALA A 55 -20.45 -14.93 -30.75
C ALA A 55 -21.71 -14.10 -30.46
N THR A 56 -22.73 -14.79 -29.92
CA THR A 56 -23.99 -14.12 -29.58
C THR A 56 -23.86 -13.32 -28.27
N PRO A 57 -24.62 -12.22 -28.11
CA PRO A 57 -24.61 -11.46 -26.86
C PRO A 57 -25.00 -12.30 -25.63
N GLU A 58 -25.84 -13.33 -25.83
CA GLU A 58 -26.28 -14.25 -24.77
C GLU A 58 -25.12 -15.13 -24.26
N GLN A 59 -24.29 -15.65 -25.16
CA GLN A 59 -23.09 -16.42 -24.81
C GLN A 59 -22.07 -15.57 -24.04
N VAL A 60 -21.87 -14.34 -24.45
CA VAL A 60 -20.95 -13.41 -23.77
C VAL A 60 -21.48 -13.06 -22.38
N ALA A 61 -22.81 -12.81 -22.25
CA ALA A 61 -23.44 -12.49 -20.98
C ALA A 61 -23.41 -13.66 -19.98
N ASP A 62 -23.58 -14.90 -20.45
CA ASP A 62 -23.47 -16.12 -19.63
C ASP A 62 -22.06 -16.25 -19.05
N ILE A 63 -21.02 -16.13 -19.89
CA ILE A 63 -19.63 -16.18 -19.44
C ILE A 63 -19.32 -15.02 -18.47
N GLN A 64 -19.82 -13.81 -18.75
CA GLN A 64 -19.67 -12.66 -17.88
C GLN A 64 -20.29 -12.91 -16.50
N ALA A 65 -21.49 -13.48 -16.45
CA ALA A 65 -22.18 -13.78 -15.20
C ALA A 65 -21.42 -14.84 -14.38
N LYS A 66 -20.94 -15.90 -15.03
CA LYS A 66 -20.12 -16.94 -14.39
C LYS A 66 -18.82 -16.39 -13.83
N LEU A 67 -18.12 -15.53 -14.59
CA LEU A 67 -16.88 -14.89 -14.14
C LEU A 67 -17.10 -13.95 -12.95
N LYS A 68 -18.19 -13.16 -12.95
CA LYS A 68 -18.56 -12.30 -11.82
C LYS A 68 -18.87 -13.10 -10.54
N GLY A 69 -19.30 -14.35 -10.68
CA GLY A 69 -19.56 -15.26 -9.57
C GLY A 69 -18.30 -15.84 -8.92
N LEU A 70 -17.14 -15.73 -9.54
CA LEU A 70 -15.89 -16.24 -8.99
C LEU A 70 -15.37 -15.36 -7.87
N SER A 71 -15.02 -15.96 -6.75
CA SER A 71 -14.51 -15.24 -5.56
C SER A 71 -13.18 -14.51 -5.82
N GLN A 72 -12.40 -14.98 -6.78
CA GLN A 72 -11.10 -14.44 -7.20
C GLN A 72 -11.22 -13.19 -8.08
N VAL A 73 -12.37 -12.98 -8.71
CA VAL A 73 -12.58 -11.88 -9.66
C VAL A 73 -12.95 -10.58 -8.92
N LYS A 74 -12.28 -9.49 -9.24
CA LYS A 74 -12.57 -8.13 -8.76
C LYS A 74 -13.60 -7.46 -9.64
N SER A 75 -13.40 -7.51 -10.96
CA SER A 75 -14.29 -6.89 -11.95
C SER A 75 -14.23 -7.61 -13.29
N VAL A 76 -15.33 -7.53 -14.04
CA VAL A 76 -15.43 -7.99 -15.43
C VAL A 76 -16.03 -6.86 -16.24
N VAL A 77 -15.27 -6.33 -17.19
CA VAL A 77 -15.67 -5.26 -18.09
C VAL A 77 -15.95 -5.83 -19.46
N TYR A 78 -17.13 -5.55 -20.00
CA TYR A 78 -17.53 -5.95 -21.36
C TYR A 78 -17.17 -4.84 -22.33
N THR A 79 -16.53 -5.21 -23.45
CA THR A 79 -16.26 -4.33 -24.58
C THR A 79 -16.96 -4.90 -25.80
N SER A 80 -17.88 -4.15 -26.41
CA SER A 80 -18.56 -4.58 -27.61
C SER A 80 -17.62 -4.51 -28.81
N LYS A 81 -17.99 -5.20 -29.90
CA LYS A 81 -17.20 -5.18 -31.14
C LYS A 81 -17.10 -3.79 -31.77
N GLU A 82 -18.11 -2.94 -31.59
CA GLU A 82 -18.10 -1.55 -32.06
C GLU A 82 -17.09 -0.72 -31.27
N VAL A 83 -17.12 -0.85 -29.94
CA VAL A 83 -16.16 -0.14 -29.06
C VAL A 83 -14.75 -0.65 -29.29
N ALA A 84 -14.56 -1.95 -29.50
CA ALA A 84 -13.25 -2.54 -29.82
C ALA A 84 -12.66 -1.94 -31.13
N LEU A 85 -13.49 -1.72 -32.13
CA LEU A 85 -13.10 -1.07 -33.37
C LEU A 85 -12.71 0.40 -33.15
N GLU A 86 -13.51 1.15 -32.40
CA GLU A 86 -13.20 2.54 -32.05
C GLU A 86 -11.88 2.68 -31.28
N GLU A 87 -11.68 1.83 -30.28
CA GLU A 87 -10.42 1.80 -29.50
C GLU A 87 -9.22 1.45 -30.38
N PHE A 88 -9.39 0.54 -31.34
CA PHE A 88 -8.34 0.21 -32.29
C PHE A 88 -7.99 1.40 -33.18
N LYS A 89 -9.01 2.06 -33.79
CA LYS A 89 -8.82 3.25 -34.62
C LYS A 89 -8.13 4.37 -33.84
N LYS A 90 -8.55 4.61 -32.60
CA LYS A 90 -7.95 5.64 -31.72
C LYS A 90 -6.49 5.34 -31.39
N ARG A 91 -6.15 4.08 -31.12
CA ARG A 91 -4.76 3.67 -30.84
C ARG A 91 -3.82 3.81 -32.02
N HIS A 92 -4.36 3.67 -33.24
CA HIS A 92 -3.59 3.73 -34.49
C HIS A 92 -3.87 5.02 -35.29
N GLU A 93 -4.31 6.09 -34.61
CA GLU A 93 -4.66 7.38 -35.23
C GLU A 93 -3.49 7.99 -36.01
N GLY A 94 -2.23 7.66 -35.63
CA GLY A 94 -1.00 8.08 -36.36
C GLY A 94 -0.51 7.09 -37.42
N ASP A 95 -1.13 5.92 -37.58
CA ASP A 95 -0.71 4.86 -38.50
C ASP A 95 -1.72 4.67 -39.63
N GLN A 96 -1.55 5.49 -40.67
CA GLN A 96 -2.46 5.51 -41.83
C GLN A 96 -2.50 4.16 -42.58
N LEU A 97 -1.38 3.41 -42.62
CA LEU A 97 -1.33 2.13 -43.33
C LEU A 97 -2.23 1.09 -42.63
N THR A 98 -2.15 1.02 -41.30
CA THR A 98 -3.00 0.12 -40.51
C THR A 98 -4.48 0.48 -40.62
N LEU A 99 -4.83 1.78 -40.64
CA LEU A 99 -6.20 2.25 -40.80
C LEU A 99 -6.75 1.97 -42.21
N GLN A 100 -5.95 2.16 -43.27
CA GLN A 100 -6.34 1.81 -44.64
C GLN A 100 -6.57 0.30 -44.79
N ALA A 101 -5.68 -0.53 -44.28
CA ALA A 101 -5.85 -1.99 -44.29
C ALA A 101 -7.14 -2.42 -43.58
N LEU A 102 -7.49 -1.75 -42.48
CA LEU A 102 -8.75 -2.01 -41.76
C LEU A 102 -9.97 -1.62 -42.59
N ASP A 103 -9.93 -0.48 -43.30
CA ASP A 103 -11.03 -0.02 -44.12
C ASP A 103 -11.20 -0.89 -45.39
N GLU A 104 -10.14 -1.48 -45.94
CA GLU A 104 -10.17 -2.44 -47.05
C GLU A 104 -10.90 -3.75 -46.69
N LEU A 105 -10.95 -4.17 -45.40
CA LEU A 105 -11.69 -5.36 -44.96
C LEU A 105 -13.21 -5.21 -45.13
N GLY A 106 -13.73 -3.99 -45.15
CA GLY A 106 -15.15 -3.67 -45.36
C GLY A 106 -16.10 -4.13 -44.25
N THR A 107 -15.63 -4.96 -43.33
CA THR A 107 -16.37 -5.45 -42.18
C THR A 107 -15.54 -5.33 -40.92
N ASN A 108 -16.21 -5.21 -39.77
CA ASN A 108 -15.52 -5.18 -38.50
C ASN A 108 -14.86 -6.54 -38.17
N PRO A 109 -13.54 -6.66 -38.15
CA PRO A 109 -12.85 -7.93 -37.87
C PRO A 109 -12.80 -8.26 -36.39
N PHE A 110 -13.20 -7.32 -35.51
CA PHE A 110 -13.10 -7.53 -34.05
C PHE A 110 -14.34 -8.18 -33.49
N GLY A 111 -14.14 -9.20 -32.64
CA GLY A 111 -15.16 -9.75 -31.77
C GLY A 111 -15.35 -8.90 -30.50
N ALA A 112 -16.37 -9.21 -29.73
CA ALA A 112 -16.52 -8.68 -28.38
C ALA A 112 -15.38 -9.19 -27.49
N SER A 113 -15.15 -8.53 -26.36
CA SER A 113 -14.19 -9.01 -25.37
C SER A 113 -14.66 -8.79 -23.94
N LEU A 114 -14.18 -9.64 -23.02
CA LEU A 114 -14.34 -9.49 -21.58
C LEU A 114 -12.95 -9.28 -20.96
N SER A 115 -12.77 -8.14 -20.29
CA SER A 115 -11.57 -7.82 -19.50
C SER A 115 -11.81 -8.22 -18.07
N VAL A 116 -11.02 -9.16 -17.56
CA VAL A 116 -11.16 -9.73 -16.22
C VAL A 116 -10.02 -9.26 -15.36
N THR A 117 -10.34 -8.54 -14.28
CA THR A 117 -9.37 -8.13 -13.27
C THR A 117 -9.52 -9.02 -12.05
N ALA A 118 -8.44 -9.69 -11.64
CA ALA A 118 -8.39 -10.48 -10.42
C ALA A 118 -8.24 -9.59 -9.17
N LYS A 119 -8.64 -10.09 -8.01
CA LYS A 119 -8.38 -9.42 -6.72
C LYS A 119 -6.90 -9.40 -6.37
N ASP A 120 -6.20 -10.46 -6.75
CA ASP A 120 -4.75 -10.58 -6.60
C ASP A 120 -4.12 -11.15 -7.87
N THR A 121 -2.91 -10.68 -8.20
CA THR A 121 -2.22 -11.09 -9.43
C THR A 121 -1.89 -12.58 -9.45
N SER A 122 -1.70 -13.22 -8.29
CA SER A 122 -1.49 -14.67 -8.17
C SER A 122 -2.71 -15.50 -8.56
N GLN A 123 -3.90 -14.91 -8.61
CA GLN A 123 -5.15 -15.60 -8.92
C GLN A 123 -5.45 -15.69 -10.41
N TYR A 124 -4.71 -14.98 -11.26
CA TYR A 124 -4.92 -15.03 -12.72
C TYR A 124 -4.72 -16.42 -13.30
N GLU A 125 -3.79 -17.21 -12.77
CA GLU A 125 -3.58 -18.59 -13.22
C GLU A 125 -4.80 -19.48 -12.93
N ALA A 126 -5.37 -19.36 -11.72
CA ALA A 126 -6.58 -20.10 -11.35
C ALA A 126 -7.79 -19.70 -12.21
N ILE A 127 -7.94 -18.40 -12.52
CA ILE A 127 -8.99 -17.91 -13.41
C ILE A 127 -8.78 -18.45 -14.83
N ALA A 128 -7.54 -18.43 -15.35
CA ALA A 128 -7.23 -18.93 -16.68
C ALA A 128 -7.43 -20.45 -16.80
N GLN A 129 -7.11 -21.21 -15.76
CA GLN A 129 -7.39 -22.66 -15.71
C GLN A 129 -8.89 -22.96 -15.75
N GLN A 130 -9.72 -22.15 -15.07
CA GLN A 130 -11.17 -22.27 -15.12
C GLN A 130 -11.76 -21.87 -16.50
N LEU A 131 -11.03 -21.05 -17.25
CA LEU A 131 -11.38 -20.65 -18.61
C LEU A 131 -10.81 -21.60 -19.68
N SER A 132 -9.99 -22.59 -19.29
CA SER A 132 -9.47 -23.55 -20.26
C SER A 132 -10.57 -24.47 -20.81
N VAL A 133 -10.37 -24.87 -22.07
CA VAL A 133 -11.30 -25.80 -22.75
C VAL A 133 -11.39 -27.08 -21.95
N GLY A 134 -12.62 -27.42 -21.51
CA GLY A 134 -12.88 -28.63 -20.69
C GLY A 134 -13.07 -28.35 -19.19
N SER A 135 -12.92 -27.15 -18.69
CA SER A 135 -13.07 -26.82 -17.25
C SER A 135 -14.52 -26.65 -16.78
N GLY A 136 -15.51 -26.76 -17.68
CA GLY A 136 -16.92 -26.63 -17.34
C GLY A 136 -17.46 -25.21 -17.20
N LEU A 137 -16.61 -24.20 -17.00
CA LEU A 137 -17.05 -22.79 -16.86
C LEU A 137 -17.56 -22.24 -18.19
N LEU A 138 -16.86 -22.55 -19.28
CA LEU A 138 -17.26 -22.13 -20.63
C LEU A 138 -18.44 -22.91 -21.15
N GLY A 139 -18.61 -24.23 -20.77
CA GLY A 139 -19.71 -25.08 -21.24
C GLY A 139 -19.85 -25.05 -22.75
N ASP A 140 -21.09 -24.89 -23.20
CA ASP A 140 -21.45 -24.84 -24.64
C ASP A 140 -20.92 -23.53 -25.31
N ALA A 141 -20.57 -22.51 -24.54
CA ALA A 141 -20.03 -21.26 -25.06
C ALA A 141 -18.50 -21.29 -25.33
N ALA A 142 -17.85 -22.45 -25.11
CA ALA A 142 -16.40 -22.60 -25.37
C ALA A 142 -16.05 -22.28 -26.85
N ASN A 143 -16.92 -22.63 -27.78
CA ASN A 143 -16.73 -22.38 -29.23
C ASN A 143 -16.86 -20.89 -29.59
N ALA A 144 -17.43 -20.06 -28.73
CA ALA A 144 -17.56 -18.63 -28.93
C ALA A 144 -16.29 -17.88 -28.49
N VAL A 145 -15.38 -18.54 -27.77
CA VAL A 145 -14.10 -17.93 -27.33
C VAL A 145 -13.04 -18.19 -28.40
N ASP A 146 -12.51 -17.12 -28.97
CA ASP A 146 -11.40 -17.17 -29.94
C ASP A 146 -10.06 -17.33 -29.23
N LYS A 147 -9.80 -16.46 -28.24
CA LYS A 147 -8.49 -16.37 -27.60
C LYS A 147 -8.58 -15.81 -26.18
N ILE A 148 -7.71 -16.30 -25.32
CA ILE A 148 -7.48 -15.77 -23.98
C ILE A 148 -6.02 -15.28 -23.92
N ASN A 149 -5.82 -14.00 -23.62
CA ASN A 149 -4.48 -13.40 -23.65
C ASN A 149 -3.62 -13.74 -22.43
N TYR A 150 -4.14 -14.48 -21.45
CA TYR A 150 -3.41 -14.87 -20.25
C TYR A 150 -2.03 -15.50 -20.57
N TYR A 151 -2.00 -16.46 -21.47
CA TYR A 151 -0.77 -17.18 -21.82
C TYR A 151 0.31 -16.28 -22.41
N GLN A 152 -0.07 -15.18 -23.05
CA GLN A 152 0.87 -14.18 -23.59
C GLN A 152 1.38 -13.24 -22.50
N LEU A 153 0.59 -13.01 -21.45
CA LEU A 153 0.92 -12.13 -20.34
C LEU A 153 1.52 -12.87 -19.15
N LYS A 154 1.48 -14.22 -19.16
CA LYS A 154 1.93 -15.04 -18.03
C LYS A 154 3.32 -14.64 -17.53
N ASP A 155 4.29 -14.51 -18.41
CA ASP A 155 5.65 -14.11 -18.04
C ASP A 155 5.71 -12.72 -17.40
N SER A 156 4.84 -11.80 -17.83
CA SER A 156 4.76 -10.45 -17.26
C SER A 156 4.07 -10.46 -15.90
N ILE A 157 3.03 -11.27 -15.73
CA ILE A 157 2.32 -11.48 -14.46
C ILE A 157 3.26 -12.15 -13.45
N ASP A 158 4.00 -13.17 -13.85
CA ASP A 158 4.96 -13.86 -12.98
C ASP A 158 6.10 -12.92 -12.53
N LYS A 159 6.64 -12.10 -13.44
CA LYS A 159 7.62 -11.06 -13.09
C LYS A 159 7.04 -10.06 -12.10
N LEU A 160 5.79 -9.62 -12.31
CA LEU A 160 5.12 -8.71 -11.40
C LEU A 160 4.93 -9.33 -10.02
N ASN A 161 4.47 -10.58 -9.94
CA ASN A 161 4.33 -11.32 -8.69
C ASN A 161 5.65 -11.45 -7.94
N ASN A 162 6.73 -11.73 -8.66
CA ASN A 162 8.08 -11.80 -8.08
C ASN A 162 8.53 -10.45 -7.53
N ILE A 163 8.28 -9.34 -8.25
CA ILE A 163 8.59 -7.98 -7.79
C ILE A 163 7.78 -7.65 -6.53
N ILE A 164 6.48 -7.94 -6.51
CA ILE A 164 5.61 -7.74 -5.35
C ILE A 164 6.11 -8.56 -4.15
N GLY A 165 6.42 -9.84 -4.36
CA GLY A 165 6.98 -10.71 -3.34
C GLY A 165 8.30 -10.19 -2.77
N TRP A 166 9.18 -9.69 -3.64
CA TRP A 166 10.46 -9.10 -3.22
C TRP A 166 10.27 -7.82 -2.42
N ILE A 167 9.39 -6.92 -2.87
CA ILE A 167 9.05 -5.68 -2.16
C ILE A 167 8.49 -5.98 -0.76
N ASN A 168 7.56 -6.94 -0.65
CA ASN A 168 6.99 -7.35 0.63
C ASN A 168 8.06 -7.92 1.57
N THR A 169 8.97 -8.75 1.05
CA THR A 169 10.06 -9.36 1.82
C THR A 169 11.04 -8.29 2.32
N VAL A 170 11.49 -7.41 1.43
CA VAL A 170 12.39 -6.30 1.79
C VAL A 170 11.72 -5.35 2.77
N GLY A 171 10.44 -5.01 2.54
CA GLY A 171 9.65 -4.16 3.43
C GLY A 171 9.52 -4.77 4.82
N PHE A 172 9.32 -6.08 4.93
CA PHE A 172 9.29 -6.79 6.21
C PHE A 172 10.62 -6.68 6.97
N TRP A 173 11.74 -6.99 6.32
CA TRP A 173 13.06 -6.92 6.96
C TRP A 173 13.45 -5.48 7.32
N LEU A 174 13.07 -4.52 6.50
CA LEU A 174 13.27 -3.11 6.80
C LEU A 174 12.48 -2.67 8.03
N SER A 175 11.23 -3.15 8.16
CA SER A 175 10.40 -2.93 9.35
C SER A 175 11.04 -3.47 10.62
N VAL A 176 11.52 -4.72 10.57
CA VAL A 176 12.23 -5.36 11.69
C VAL A 176 13.46 -4.56 12.08
N LEU A 177 14.25 -4.12 11.09
CA LEU A 177 15.43 -3.28 11.33
C LEU A 177 15.06 -1.97 12.05
N PHE A 178 14.03 -1.25 11.58
CA PHE A 178 13.59 -0.01 12.21
C PHE A 178 13.08 -0.21 13.64
N ILE A 179 12.35 -1.30 13.90
CA ILE A 179 11.91 -1.66 15.25
C ILE A 179 13.12 -1.89 16.16
N LEU A 180 14.12 -2.64 15.71
CA LEU A 180 15.34 -2.89 16.47
C LEU A 180 16.12 -1.60 16.75
N MET A 181 16.26 -0.74 15.75
CA MET A 181 16.87 0.58 15.93
C MET A 181 16.13 1.45 16.95
N SER A 182 14.79 1.48 16.86
CA SER A 182 13.95 2.20 17.83
C SER A 182 14.14 1.65 19.25
N CYS A 183 14.13 0.35 19.44
CA CYS A 183 14.38 -0.27 20.74
C CYS A 183 15.77 0.10 21.29
N MET A 184 16.80 0.09 20.44
CA MET A 184 18.15 0.43 20.84
C MET A 184 18.28 1.91 21.26
N ILE A 185 17.64 2.82 20.52
CA ILE A 185 17.62 4.27 20.86
C ILE A 185 16.93 4.48 22.20
N VAL A 186 15.77 3.85 22.40
CA VAL A 186 15.02 3.94 23.66
C VAL A 186 15.81 3.38 24.82
N TYR A 187 16.41 2.20 24.68
CA TYR A 187 17.27 1.61 25.71
C TYR A 187 18.38 2.57 26.13
N ASN A 188 19.08 3.19 25.16
CA ASN A 188 20.13 4.16 25.44
C ASN A 188 19.59 5.41 26.15
N THR A 189 18.41 5.89 25.77
CA THR A 189 17.76 7.05 26.40
C THR A 189 17.42 6.78 27.86
N ILE A 190 16.84 5.61 28.15
CA ILE A 190 16.49 5.20 29.52
C ILE A 190 17.77 5.06 30.36
N ARG A 191 18.78 4.40 29.81
CA ARG A 191 20.07 4.24 30.51
C ARG A 191 20.69 5.59 30.88
N LEU A 192 20.64 6.55 29.96
CA LEU A 192 21.11 7.90 30.20
C LEU A 192 20.29 8.62 31.27
N ALA A 193 18.98 8.50 31.25
CA ALA A 193 18.10 9.08 32.26
C ALA A 193 18.39 8.51 33.66
N ILE A 194 18.51 7.19 33.79
CA ILE A 194 18.87 6.54 35.07
C ILE A 194 20.23 7.03 35.57
N PHE A 195 21.20 7.19 34.67
CA PHE A 195 22.53 7.68 35.05
C PHE A 195 22.48 9.11 35.57
N VAL A 196 21.71 9.99 34.94
CA VAL A 196 21.58 11.41 35.34
C VAL A 196 20.87 11.51 36.70
N TYR A 197 19.85 10.70 36.95
CA TYR A 197 19.07 10.76 38.20
C TYR A 197 19.53 9.79 39.30
N ARG A 198 20.70 9.13 39.14
CA ARG A 198 21.18 8.09 40.04
C ARG A 198 21.27 8.53 41.51
N ASP A 199 21.72 9.78 41.76
CA ASP A 199 21.92 10.28 43.12
C ASP A 199 20.57 10.59 43.79
N GLU A 200 19.60 11.11 43.09
CA GLU A 200 18.22 11.30 43.57
C GLU A 200 17.56 9.95 43.89
N ILE A 201 17.74 8.96 43.00
CA ILE A 201 17.23 7.58 43.18
C ILE A 201 17.89 6.93 44.43
N ALA A 202 19.16 7.13 44.61
CA ALA A 202 19.88 6.60 45.80
C ALA A 202 19.34 7.18 47.11
N VAL A 203 19.11 8.49 47.17
CA VAL A 203 18.52 9.15 48.35
C VAL A 203 17.12 8.64 48.64
N MET A 204 16.26 8.53 47.59
CA MET A 204 14.89 7.99 47.74
C MET A 204 14.89 6.54 48.28
N LYS A 205 15.80 5.70 47.81
CA LYS A 205 15.97 4.34 48.32
C LYS A 205 16.41 4.26 49.78
N LEU A 206 17.34 5.17 50.21
CA LEU A 206 17.81 5.26 51.57
C LEU A 206 16.70 5.62 52.57
N VAL A 207 15.74 6.44 52.13
CA VAL A 207 14.57 6.83 52.96
C VAL A 207 13.46 5.79 52.92
N GLY A 208 13.66 4.67 52.20
CA GLY A 208 12.68 3.57 52.14
C GLY A 208 11.52 3.78 51.17
N ALA A 209 11.67 4.65 50.19
CA ALA A 209 10.64 4.88 49.19
C ALA A 209 10.35 3.62 48.37
N SER A 210 9.07 3.36 48.10
CA SER A 210 8.65 2.23 47.24
C SER A 210 9.12 2.44 45.80
N ASN A 211 9.32 1.34 45.06
CA ASN A 211 9.72 1.40 43.65
C ASN A 211 8.71 2.19 42.79
N MET A 212 7.44 2.14 43.15
CA MET A 212 6.38 2.87 42.42
C MET A 212 6.47 4.39 42.67
N PHE A 213 6.83 4.79 43.88
CA PHE A 213 7.06 6.20 44.23
C PHE A 213 8.29 6.77 43.51
N ILE A 214 9.34 5.96 43.34
CA ILE A 214 10.56 6.34 42.64
C ILE A 214 10.28 6.47 41.13
N ARG A 215 9.53 5.54 40.52
CA ARG A 215 9.28 5.50 39.07
C ARG A 215 8.17 6.47 38.63
N GLY A 216 7.20 6.76 39.49
CA GLY A 216 6.01 7.57 39.16
C GLY A 216 6.31 8.89 38.45
N PRO A 217 7.18 9.76 38.99
CA PRO A 217 7.54 11.02 38.37
C PRO A 217 8.13 10.84 36.97
N PHE A 218 8.98 9.83 36.75
CA PHE A 218 9.60 9.55 35.46
C PHE A 218 8.59 9.09 34.40
N VAL A 219 7.61 8.28 34.80
CA VAL A 219 6.53 7.86 33.92
C VAL A 219 5.68 9.03 33.45
N VAL A 220 5.31 9.94 34.38
CA VAL A 220 4.55 11.16 34.01
C VAL A 220 5.38 12.06 33.09
N GLU A 221 6.65 12.23 33.37
CA GLU A 221 7.56 13.03 32.54
C GLU A 221 7.72 12.43 31.15
N SER A 222 7.84 11.12 31.05
CA SER A 222 7.89 10.35 29.80
C SER A 222 6.63 10.52 28.94
N ILE A 223 5.45 10.48 29.54
CA ILE A 223 4.18 10.72 28.86
C ILE A 223 4.13 12.15 28.29
N LEU A 224 4.59 13.14 29.04
CA LEU A 224 4.65 14.52 28.58
C LEU A 224 5.63 14.68 27.40
N TYR A 225 6.80 14.03 27.47
CA TYR A 225 7.76 14.05 26.35
C TYR A 225 7.21 13.39 25.09
N SER A 226 6.53 12.25 25.24
CA SER A 226 5.85 11.54 24.15
C SER A 226 4.77 12.43 23.51
N LEU A 227 3.98 13.13 24.31
CA LEU A 227 2.94 14.03 23.80
C LEU A 227 3.54 15.19 22.99
N VAL A 228 4.58 15.85 23.54
CA VAL A 228 5.27 16.94 22.84
C VAL A 228 5.93 16.44 21.55
N ALA A 229 6.62 15.29 21.60
CA ALA A 229 7.26 14.69 20.43
C ALA A 229 6.23 14.31 19.34
N THR A 230 5.08 13.75 19.73
CA THR A 230 3.98 13.44 18.79
C THR A 230 3.47 14.69 18.09
N ILE A 231 3.22 15.79 18.85
CA ILE A 231 2.77 17.07 18.28
C ILE A 231 3.82 17.61 17.29
N LEU A 232 5.10 17.55 17.65
CA LEU A 232 6.18 18.02 16.78
C LEU A 232 6.26 17.19 15.49
N VAL A 233 6.16 15.87 15.57
CA VAL A 233 6.16 14.98 14.40
C VAL A 233 4.97 15.27 13.50
N LEU A 234 3.77 15.34 14.05
CA LEU A 234 2.56 15.64 13.26
C LEU A 234 2.68 17.02 12.60
N ALA A 235 3.15 18.04 13.32
CA ALA A 235 3.35 19.37 12.77
C ALA A 235 4.42 19.40 11.66
N MET A 236 5.48 18.60 11.77
CA MET A 236 6.56 18.53 10.78
C MET A 236 6.11 17.75 9.52
N PHE A 237 5.35 16.66 9.69
CA PHE A 237 4.89 15.87 8.56
C PHE A 237 3.77 16.52 7.77
N PHE A 238 3.01 17.44 8.34
CA PHE A 238 1.97 18.17 7.62
C PHE A 238 2.53 18.93 6.40
N PRO A 239 3.50 19.84 6.49
CA PRO A 239 4.10 20.49 5.33
C PRO A 239 4.92 19.51 4.47
N ALA A 240 5.56 18.50 5.08
CA ALA A 240 6.33 17.51 4.35
C ALA A 240 5.46 16.71 3.38
N THR A 241 4.28 16.27 3.81
CA THR A 241 3.32 15.54 2.94
C THR A 241 2.79 16.42 1.80
N VAL A 242 2.55 17.72 2.05
CA VAL A 242 2.19 18.68 0.97
C VAL A 242 3.31 18.77 -0.06
N TRP A 243 4.55 18.90 0.39
CA TRP A 243 5.71 19.02 -0.49
C TRP A 243 5.92 17.73 -1.31
N VAL A 244 5.85 16.57 -0.66
CA VAL A 244 5.98 15.26 -1.32
C VAL A 244 4.87 15.08 -2.35
N THR A 245 3.61 15.36 -2.01
CA THR A 245 2.48 15.27 -2.94
C THR A 245 2.72 16.08 -4.20
N LYS A 246 3.18 17.35 -4.08
CA LYS A 246 3.48 18.20 -5.24
C LYS A 246 4.57 17.63 -6.16
N LYS A 247 5.51 16.87 -5.61
CA LYS A 247 6.60 16.25 -6.39
C LYS A 247 6.22 14.89 -6.97
N THR A 248 5.32 14.16 -6.32
CA THR A 248 4.96 12.79 -6.68
C THR A 248 3.71 12.68 -7.56
N VAL A 249 2.87 13.72 -7.65
CA VAL A 249 1.68 13.75 -8.52
C VAL A 249 2.02 13.37 -9.97
N PHE A 250 3.20 13.73 -10.46
CA PHE A 250 3.62 13.40 -11.83
C PHE A 250 3.95 11.90 -12.01
N PHE A 251 4.38 11.21 -10.95
CA PHE A 251 4.76 9.79 -11.03
C PHE A 251 3.62 8.84 -10.61
N PHE A 252 2.72 9.32 -9.75
CA PHE A 252 1.63 8.53 -9.18
C PHE A 252 0.31 9.26 -9.44
N GLU A 253 -0.26 9.08 -10.63
CA GLU A 253 -1.58 9.63 -10.98
C GLU A 253 -2.62 9.16 -9.95
N GLY A 254 -3.23 10.13 -9.26
CA GLY A 254 -4.34 9.89 -8.32
C GLY A 254 -3.94 9.71 -6.84
N MET A 255 -2.68 9.48 -6.48
CA MET A 255 -2.29 9.39 -5.06
C MET A 255 -2.01 10.77 -4.46
N ASN A 256 -2.83 11.17 -3.51
CA ASN A 256 -2.59 12.37 -2.71
C ASN A 256 -2.15 11.95 -1.30
N ILE A 257 -0.82 11.91 -1.06
CA ILE A 257 -0.23 11.54 0.24
C ILE A 257 -0.71 12.48 1.36
N HIS A 258 -0.91 13.75 1.04
CA HIS A 258 -1.44 14.72 2.00
C HIS A 258 -2.90 14.41 2.37
N SER A 259 -3.73 14.03 1.40
CA SER A 259 -5.11 13.59 1.66
C SER A 259 -5.14 12.32 2.51
N TYR A 260 -4.26 11.35 2.24
CA TYR A 260 -4.12 10.14 3.05
C TYR A 260 -3.71 10.48 4.48
N TYR A 261 -2.71 11.35 4.67
CA TYR A 261 -2.25 11.82 5.97
C TYR A 261 -3.36 12.51 6.76
N THR A 262 -4.15 13.38 6.13
CA THR A 262 -5.26 14.11 6.80
C THR A 262 -6.43 13.21 7.13
N SER A 263 -6.77 12.24 6.27
CA SER A 263 -7.86 11.28 6.54
C SER A 263 -7.53 10.32 7.68
N HIS A 264 -6.26 9.93 7.84
CA HIS A 264 -5.78 9.03 8.92
C HIS A 264 -5.11 9.78 10.08
N PHE A 265 -5.29 11.10 10.16
CA PHE A 265 -4.62 11.95 11.15
C PHE A 265 -4.83 11.49 12.60
N PHE A 266 -6.06 11.18 12.98
CA PHE A 266 -6.38 10.72 14.34
C PHE A 266 -5.82 9.33 14.63
N GLU A 267 -5.86 8.43 13.66
CA GLU A 267 -5.28 7.10 13.77
C GLU A 267 -3.76 7.19 13.97
N LEU A 268 -3.09 7.98 13.15
CA LEU A 268 -1.67 8.27 13.28
C LEU A 268 -1.34 8.90 14.64
N ALA A 269 -2.10 9.89 15.08
CA ALA A 269 -1.87 10.56 16.36
C ALA A 269 -1.97 9.58 17.53
N ILE A 270 -2.98 8.71 17.55
CA ILE A 270 -3.16 7.69 18.59
C ILE A 270 -2.04 6.65 18.52
N MET A 271 -1.69 6.17 17.33
CA MET A 271 -0.61 5.21 17.15
C MET A 271 0.74 5.76 17.63
N LEU A 272 1.05 7.01 17.29
CA LEU A 272 2.27 7.69 17.72
C LEU A 272 2.31 7.94 19.23
N LEU A 273 1.18 8.37 19.82
CA LEU A 273 1.09 8.52 21.27
C LEU A 273 1.32 7.21 22.01
N LEU A 274 0.62 6.15 21.59
CA LEU A 274 0.76 4.83 22.21
C LEU A 274 2.19 4.29 22.05
N SER A 275 2.76 4.36 20.86
CA SER A 275 4.15 3.94 20.63
C SER A 275 5.13 4.77 21.44
N GLY A 276 4.97 6.09 21.50
CA GLY A 276 5.82 6.96 22.30
C GLY A 276 5.72 6.69 23.81
N ILE A 277 4.52 6.41 24.35
CA ILE A 277 4.33 6.03 25.75
C ILE A 277 4.97 4.68 26.02
N ILE A 278 4.73 3.67 25.19
CA ILE A 278 5.34 2.34 25.34
C ILE A 278 6.86 2.49 25.34
N LEU A 279 7.43 3.22 24.40
CA LEU A 279 8.85 3.44 24.28
C LEU A 279 9.45 4.18 25.47
N SER A 280 8.69 5.03 26.14
CA SER A 280 9.20 5.87 27.25
C SER A 280 8.93 5.29 28.63
N VAL A 281 8.07 4.27 28.78
CA VAL A 281 7.76 3.62 30.08
C VAL A 281 8.52 2.30 30.26
N VAL A 282 8.99 1.67 29.20
CA VAL A 282 9.82 0.46 29.22
C VAL A 282 11.23 0.78 29.66
#